data_4fa8279a722bbf1b9c0db247d9bdaa46
#
_entry.id   4fa8279a722bbf1b9c0db247d9bdaa46
#
_cell.length_a   1.000
_cell.length_b   1.000
_cell.length_c   1.000
_cell.angle_alpha   90.00
_cell.angle_beta   90.00
_cell.angle_gamma   90.00
#
_symmetry.space_group_name_H-M   'P 1'
#
loop_
_entity.id
_entity.type
_entity.pdbx_description
1 polymer ?
#
loop_
_entity_poly.entity_id
_entity_poly.type
_entity_poly.pdbx_seq_one_letter_code
_entity_poly.pdbx_strand_id
1 'polypeptide(L)'
;MLMPKISFGLSVKEIQNAIKEIKAYQNSLDGKCEELCRRLSAEGIAIAQAHIGSSGFGKYVRLSSEISPEKAGCKAIFFVEDSQKIVSKWQNQDGVQSKEIFPALMLEFGAGLPAQNPANIPGVGTGTYGTHGNEPGWWYMDLQGEWHYSTGVSSKMPMYNAGKELKEKVVKIAREVFK
;
A
#
# COMPACT_ATOMS: atom_id res chain seq x y z
N MET A 1 9.47 4.90 -27.39
CA MET A 1 10.94 4.73 -27.35
C MET A 1 11.36 3.95 -28.59
N LEU A 2 12.19 4.55 -29.46
CA LEU A 2 12.78 3.82 -30.58
C LEU A 2 13.90 2.94 -30.03
N MET A 3 13.86 1.65 -30.32
CA MET A 3 14.98 0.77 -29.98
C MET A 3 16.24 1.29 -30.69
N PRO A 4 17.37 1.40 -29.98
CA PRO A 4 18.63 1.76 -30.63
C PRO A 4 18.99 0.69 -31.67
N LYS A 5 19.26 1.13 -32.89
CA LYS A 5 19.72 0.24 -33.95
C LYS A 5 21.21 0.02 -33.77
N ILE A 6 21.60 -1.17 -33.32
CA ILE A 6 22.99 -1.57 -33.16
C ILE A 6 23.38 -2.33 -34.44
N SER A 7 24.38 -1.79 -35.18
CA SER A 7 24.97 -2.48 -36.32
C SER A 7 26.46 -2.71 -36.06
N PHE A 8 26.96 -3.88 -36.34
CA PHE A 8 28.37 -4.23 -36.13
C PHE A 8 28.85 -5.20 -37.19
N GLY A 9 30.15 -5.17 -37.47
CA GLY A 9 30.81 -6.13 -38.32
C GLY A 9 31.27 -7.36 -37.51
N LEU A 10 32.01 -8.27 -38.19
CA LEU A 10 32.44 -9.56 -37.59
C LEU A 10 33.85 -9.49 -36.98
N SER A 11 34.49 -8.33 -36.88
CA SER A 11 35.76 -8.22 -36.18
C SER A 11 35.56 -8.30 -34.66
N VAL A 12 36.53 -8.86 -33.94
CA VAL A 12 36.50 -9.02 -32.48
C VAL A 12 36.23 -7.67 -31.78
N LYS A 13 36.84 -6.57 -32.29
CA LYS A 13 36.65 -5.23 -31.73
C LYS A 13 35.23 -4.72 -31.91
N GLU A 14 34.62 -4.95 -33.07
CA GLU A 14 33.24 -4.53 -33.34
C GLU A 14 32.23 -5.34 -32.51
N ILE A 15 32.45 -6.66 -32.33
CA ILE A 15 31.65 -7.50 -31.49
C ILE A 15 31.74 -7.04 -30.02
N GLN A 16 32.95 -6.72 -29.53
CA GLN A 16 33.13 -6.22 -28.17
C GLN A 16 32.43 -4.87 -27.96
N ASN A 17 32.47 -3.97 -28.92
CA ASN A 17 31.75 -2.70 -28.86
C ASN A 17 30.23 -2.91 -28.84
N ALA A 18 29.71 -3.78 -29.70
CA ALA A 18 28.27 -4.11 -29.69
C ALA A 18 27.81 -4.69 -28.34
N ILE A 19 28.59 -5.58 -27.73
CA ILE A 19 28.32 -6.11 -26.40
C ILE A 19 28.27 -4.98 -25.36
N LYS A 20 29.20 -4.03 -25.42
CA LYS A 20 29.24 -2.88 -24.52
C LYS A 20 28.00 -1.98 -24.66
N GLU A 21 27.57 -1.73 -25.90
CA GLU A 21 26.35 -0.93 -26.17
C GLU A 21 25.08 -1.63 -25.69
N ILE A 22 24.97 -2.95 -25.90
CA ILE A 22 23.85 -3.76 -25.40
C ILE A 22 23.78 -3.71 -23.87
N LYS A 23 24.91 -3.87 -23.18
CA LYS A 23 24.96 -3.77 -21.71
C LYS A 23 24.59 -2.37 -21.21
N ALA A 24 25.05 -1.33 -21.87
CA ALA A 24 24.69 0.06 -21.52
C ALA A 24 23.18 0.32 -21.68
N TYR A 25 22.58 -0.21 -22.75
CA TYR A 25 21.14 -0.14 -22.97
C TYR A 25 20.37 -0.92 -21.91
N GLN A 26 20.80 -2.11 -21.57
CA GLN A 26 20.19 -2.94 -20.49
C GLN A 26 20.21 -2.20 -19.17
N ASN A 27 21.36 -1.66 -18.74
CA ASN A 27 21.47 -0.89 -17.51
C ASN A 27 20.56 0.34 -17.50
N SER A 28 20.39 1.00 -18.67
CA SER A 28 19.46 2.12 -18.81
C SER A 28 18.00 1.70 -18.63
N LEU A 29 17.62 0.52 -19.14
CA LEU A 29 16.27 -0.03 -18.94
C LEU A 29 16.03 -0.40 -17.49
N ASP A 30 16.99 -1.03 -16.83
CA ASP A 30 16.88 -1.42 -15.42
C ASP A 30 16.68 -0.18 -14.53
N GLY A 31 17.45 0.89 -14.76
CA GLY A 31 17.28 2.16 -14.06
C GLY A 31 15.91 2.81 -14.30
N LYS A 32 15.37 2.72 -15.52
CA LYS A 32 14.01 3.21 -15.80
C LYS A 32 12.93 2.34 -15.16
N CYS A 33 13.10 1.03 -15.09
CA CYS A 33 12.19 0.16 -14.38
C CYS A 33 12.16 0.48 -12.88
N GLU A 34 13.32 0.70 -12.27
CA GLU A 34 13.42 1.10 -10.87
C GLU A 34 12.73 2.45 -10.61
N GLU A 35 12.97 3.45 -11.46
CA GLU A 35 12.31 4.75 -11.38
C GLU A 35 10.78 4.62 -11.54
N LEU A 36 10.30 3.78 -12.45
CA LEU A 36 8.87 3.51 -12.60
C LEU A 36 8.29 2.91 -11.30
N CYS A 37 8.95 1.90 -10.75
CA CYS A 37 8.55 1.27 -9.49
C CYS A 37 8.51 2.27 -8.35
N ARG A 38 9.52 3.13 -8.24
CA ARG A 38 9.61 4.17 -7.22
C ARG A 38 8.47 5.18 -7.32
N ARG A 39 8.17 5.66 -8.53
CA ARG A 39 7.06 6.61 -8.76
C ARG A 39 5.71 5.97 -8.49
N LEU A 40 5.49 4.73 -8.93
CA LEU A 40 4.24 4.02 -8.68
C LEU A 40 4.00 3.78 -7.19
N SER A 41 5.04 3.40 -6.44
CA SER A 41 4.93 3.22 -4.99
C SER A 41 4.62 4.52 -4.27
N ALA A 42 5.30 5.61 -4.63
CA ALA A 42 5.08 6.93 -4.05
C ALA A 42 3.64 7.43 -4.32
N GLU A 43 3.16 7.26 -5.55
CA GLU A 43 1.79 7.61 -5.94
C GLU A 43 0.76 6.76 -5.19
N GLY A 44 0.98 5.44 -5.08
CA GLY A 44 0.11 4.53 -4.32
C GLY A 44 0.01 4.92 -2.85
N ILE A 45 1.14 5.25 -2.22
CA ILE A 45 1.18 5.74 -0.83
C ILE A 45 0.42 7.06 -0.71
N ALA A 46 0.62 8.01 -1.63
CA ALA A 46 -0.07 9.30 -1.59
C ALA A 46 -1.60 9.15 -1.71
N ILE A 47 -2.06 8.27 -2.59
CA ILE A 47 -3.50 7.98 -2.74
C ILE A 47 -4.05 7.33 -1.47
N ALA A 48 -3.39 6.30 -0.94
CA ALA A 48 -3.81 5.64 0.29
C ALA A 48 -3.88 6.62 1.45
N GLN A 49 -2.89 7.50 1.59
CA GLN A 49 -2.85 8.55 2.61
C GLN A 49 -4.03 9.53 2.48
N ALA A 50 -4.38 9.90 1.25
CA ALA A 50 -5.53 10.77 1.00
C ALA A 50 -6.85 10.11 1.44
N HIS A 51 -7.02 8.81 1.20
CA HIS A 51 -8.19 8.06 1.66
C HIS A 51 -8.21 7.85 3.19
N ILE A 52 -7.07 7.71 3.85
CA ILE A 52 -6.96 7.71 5.32
C ILE A 52 -7.46 9.04 5.87
N GLY A 53 -7.01 10.14 5.29
CA GLY A 53 -7.45 11.50 5.59
C GLY A 53 -7.32 11.85 7.07
N SER A 54 -8.32 12.58 7.59
CA SER A 54 -8.39 13.03 8.97
C SER A 54 -9.02 12.02 9.94
N SER A 55 -9.01 10.74 9.62
CA SER A 55 -9.52 9.72 10.53
C SER A 55 -8.76 9.72 11.86
N GLY A 56 -9.47 9.65 12.98
CA GLY A 56 -8.84 9.54 14.30
C GLY A 56 -7.89 8.34 14.43
N PHE A 57 -8.13 7.27 13.68
CA PHE A 57 -7.25 6.11 13.60
C PHE A 57 -6.12 6.26 12.57
N GLY A 58 -6.18 7.26 11.69
CA GLY A 58 -5.14 7.50 10.68
C GLY A 58 -3.76 7.78 11.26
N LYS A 59 -3.70 8.37 12.45
CA LYS A 59 -2.44 8.64 13.16
C LYS A 59 -1.65 7.38 13.53
N TYR A 60 -2.30 6.21 13.56
CA TYR A 60 -1.68 4.92 13.84
C TYR A 60 -1.29 4.13 12.59
N VAL A 61 -1.57 4.65 11.40
CA VAL A 61 -1.29 3.98 10.14
C VAL A 61 -0.07 4.61 9.48
N ARG A 62 0.98 3.82 9.34
CA ARG A 62 2.18 4.19 8.58
C ARG A 62 2.24 3.36 7.32
N LEU A 63 2.49 4.05 6.22
CA LEU A 63 2.66 3.44 4.91
C LEU A 63 4.13 3.46 4.53
N SER A 64 4.59 2.35 3.99
CA SER A 64 5.97 2.19 3.52
C SER A 64 5.99 1.49 2.17
N SER A 65 7.14 1.50 1.51
CA SER A 65 7.35 0.74 0.28
C SER A 65 8.74 0.13 0.22
N GLU A 66 8.81 -1.02 -0.42
CA GLU A 66 10.06 -1.71 -0.74
C GLU A 66 10.16 -1.89 -2.25
N ILE A 67 11.37 -1.68 -2.76
CA ILE A 67 11.68 -1.84 -4.17
C ILE A 67 12.82 -2.83 -4.27
N SER A 68 12.65 -3.86 -5.07
CA SER A 68 13.65 -4.88 -5.31
C SER A 68 13.87 -5.11 -6.80
N PRO A 69 15.13 -5.20 -7.26
CA PRO A 69 15.43 -5.62 -8.63
C PRO A 69 15.01 -7.07 -8.82
N GLU A 70 14.48 -7.35 -10.00
CA GLU A 70 14.13 -8.70 -10.44
C GLU A 70 14.90 -9.06 -11.71
N LYS A 71 14.95 -10.34 -12.07
CA LYS A 71 15.71 -10.85 -13.22
C LYS A 71 15.36 -10.13 -14.55
N ALA A 72 14.15 -9.64 -14.67
CA ALA A 72 13.65 -8.96 -15.87
C ALA A 72 12.84 -7.71 -15.51
N GLY A 73 13.42 -6.82 -14.70
CA GLY A 73 12.77 -5.59 -14.30
C GLY A 73 12.89 -5.27 -12.82
N CYS A 74 11.81 -4.77 -12.23
CA CYS A 74 11.77 -4.33 -10.85
C CYS A 74 10.41 -4.64 -10.23
N LYS A 75 10.41 -4.98 -8.96
CA LYS A 75 9.21 -5.17 -8.15
C LYS A 75 9.12 -4.08 -7.10
N ALA A 76 7.95 -3.53 -6.94
CA ALA A 76 7.65 -2.63 -5.83
C ALA A 76 6.44 -3.14 -5.05
N ILE A 77 6.51 -3.04 -3.74
CA ILE A 77 5.41 -3.32 -2.83
C ILE A 77 5.25 -2.11 -1.95
N PHE A 78 4.05 -1.55 -1.86
CA PHE A 78 3.70 -0.61 -0.80
C PHE A 78 2.74 -1.30 0.18
N PHE A 79 2.93 -1.02 1.46
CA PHE A 79 2.27 -1.78 2.52
C PHE A 79 2.07 -0.93 3.77
N VAL A 80 1.27 -1.44 4.68
CA VAL A 80 1.11 -0.90 6.02
C VAL A 80 2.12 -1.56 6.95
N GLU A 81 2.88 -0.76 7.69
CA GLU A 81 3.82 -1.29 8.69
C GLU A 81 3.07 -1.92 9.86
N ASP A 82 3.45 -3.14 10.24
CA ASP A 82 2.83 -3.93 11.31
C ASP A 82 2.99 -3.35 12.73
N SER A 83 3.86 -2.37 12.91
CA SER A 83 4.22 -1.83 14.23
C SER A 83 3.13 -1.00 14.92
N GLN A 84 2.03 -0.72 14.21
CA GLN A 84 0.97 0.19 14.67
C GLN A 84 -0.24 -0.59 15.18
N LYS A 85 -0.10 -1.21 16.34
CA LYS A 85 -1.20 -1.88 17.04
C LYS A 85 -1.68 -1.02 18.20
N ILE A 86 -2.96 -1.04 18.46
CA ILE A 86 -3.54 -0.49 19.69
C ILE A 86 -4.20 -1.60 20.48
N VAL A 87 -4.35 -1.41 21.78
CA VAL A 87 -4.97 -2.40 22.66
C VAL A 87 -6.36 -1.93 23.06
N SER A 88 -7.38 -2.66 22.62
CA SER A 88 -8.74 -2.50 23.16
C SER A 88 -8.84 -3.25 24.46
N LYS A 89 -9.33 -2.59 25.49
CA LYS A 89 -9.63 -3.21 26.79
C LYS A 89 -11.10 -3.01 27.12
N TRP A 90 -11.71 -4.01 27.71
CA TRP A 90 -13.07 -3.92 28.22
C TRP A 90 -13.18 -4.76 29.50
N GLN A 91 -14.19 -4.47 30.29
CA GLN A 91 -14.47 -5.22 31.51
C GLN A 91 -15.78 -5.97 31.32
N ASN A 92 -15.75 -7.26 31.65
CA ASN A 92 -16.92 -8.12 31.75
C ASN A 92 -16.97 -8.80 33.12
N GLN A 93 -17.88 -9.77 33.32
CA GLN A 93 -18.03 -10.53 34.58
C GLN A 93 -16.77 -11.31 34.93
N ASP A 94 -15.96 -11.70 33.96
CA ASP A 94 -14.73 -12.48 34.14
C ASP A 94 -13.49 -11.58 34.39
N GLY A 95 -13.70 -10.26 34.47
CA GLY A 95 -12.63 -9.28 34.70
C GLY A 95 -12.25 -8.44 33.45
N VAL A 96 -11.05 -7.86 33.50
CA VAL A 96 -10.54 -7.03 32.39
C VAL A 96 -10.02 -7.91 31.29
N GLN A 97 -10.61 -7.78 30.12
CA GLN A 97 -10.20 -8.41 28.88
C GLN A 97 -9.40 -7.44 28.01
N SER A 98 -8.54 -7.95 27.15
CA SER A 98 -7.79 -7.12 26.21
C SER A 98 -7.63 -7.82 24.86
N LYS A 99 -7.63 -7.03 23.78
CA LYS A 99 -7.40 -7.51 22.43
C LYS A 99 -6.56 -6.49 21.66
N GLU A 100 -5.54 -6.97 20.96
CA GLU A 100 -4.84 -6.15 19.97
C GLU A 100 -5.74 -5.90 18.77
N ILE A 101 -5.79 -4.66 18.34
CA ILE A 101 -6.50 -4.24 17.13
C ILE A 101 -5.55 -3.52 16.18
N PHE A 102 -5.83 -3.63 14.90
CA PHE A 102 -5.03 -3.06 13.82
C PHE A 102 -5.80 -1.91 13.18
N PRO A 103 -5.42 -0.65 13.46
CA PRO A 103 -6.08 0.52 12.91
C PRO A 103 -6.19 0.53 11.38
N ALA A 104 -5.18 0.00 10.70
CA ALA A 104 -5.20 -0.12 9.26
C ALA A 104 -6.35 -1.02 8.75
N LEU A 105 -6.59 -2.15 9.41
CA LEU A 105 -7.70 -3.04 9.07
C LEU A 105 -9.06 -2.42 9.41
N MET A 106 -9.12 -1.63 10.49
CA MET A 106 -10.34 -0.87 10.83
C MET A 106 -10.65 0.17 9.75
N LEU A 107 -9.65 0.84 9.20
CA LEU A 107 -9.84 1.81 8.12
C LEU A 107 -10.16 1.14 6.79
N GLU A 108 -9.57 -0.03 6.53
CA GLU A 108 -9.84 -0.78 5.30
C GLU A 108 -11.26 -1.36 5.31
N PHE A 109 -11.63 -2.07 6.37
CA PHE A 109 -12.88 -2.84 6.41
C PHE A 109 -13.99 -2.21 7.28
N GLY A 110 -13.65 -1.19 8.04
CA GLY A 110 -14.54 -0.59 9.04
C GLY A 110 -14.59 -1.40 10.33
N ALA A 111 -15.19 -0.82 11.36
CA ALA A 111 -15.42 -1.46 12.65
C ALA A 111 -16.68 -0.89 13.33
N GLY A 112 -17.42 -1.73 14.07
CA GLY A 112 -18.64 -1.32 14.76
C GLY A 112 -19.83 -1.07 13.84
N LEU A 113 -20.88 -0.41 14.35
CA LEU A 113 -22.12 -0.16 13.63
C LEU A 113 -21.97 0.64 12.32
N PRO A 114 -21.03 1.62 12.20
CA PRO A 114 -20.84 2.35 10.96
C PRO A 114 -20.16 1.54 9.86
N ALA A 115 -19.65 0.36 10.18
CA ALA A 115 -18.92 -0.46 9.23
C ALA A 115 -19.87 -1.07 8.22
N GLN A 116 -19.86 -0.52 7.04
CA GLN A 116 -20.51 -1.08 5.87
C GLN A 116 -19.47 -1.20 4.77
N ASN A 117 -19.52 -2.28 3.99
CA ASN A 117 -18.77 -2.35 2.76
C ASN A 117 -19.44 -1.44 1.71
N PRO A 118 -19.01 -0.17 1.57
CA PRO A 118 -19.74 0.81 0.75
C PRO A 118 -19.66 0.50 -0.74
N ALA A 119 -18.69 -0.33 -1.14
CA ALA A 119 -18.47 -0.66 -2.54
C ALA A 119 -19.02 -2.02 -2.91
N ASN A 120 -19.61 -2.76 -1.98
CA ASN A 120 -20.15 -4.11 -2.19
C ASN A 120 -19.17 -5.02 -2.96
N ILE A 121 -17.89 -4.97 -2.57
CA ILE A 121 -16.80 -5.60 -3.32
C ILE A 121 -16.83 -7.10 -3.04
N PRO A 122 -16.91 -7.95 -4.06
CA PRO A 122 -16.85 -9.38 -3.89
C PRO A 122 -15.56 -9.82 -3.17
N GLY A 123 -15.68 -10.67 -2.17
CA GLY A 123 -14.55 -11.20 -1.40
C GLY A 123 -14.07 -10.33 -0.23
N VAL A 124 -14.51 -9.08 -0.14
CA VAL A 124 -14.19 -8.20 1.01
C VAL A 124 -15.15 -8.42 2.17
N GLY A 125 -16.28 -9.06 1.93
CA GLY A 125 -17.30 -9.33 2.94
C GLY A 125 -18.10 -8.07 3.35
N THR A 126 -19.21 -8.31 4.01
CA THR A 126 -20.04 -7.27 4.64
C THR A 126 -19.70 -7.09 6.11
N GLY A 127 -18.67 -7.80 6.58
CA GLY A 127 -18.26 -7.83 7.97
C GLY A 127 -17.43 -6.63 8.37
N THR A 128 -17.45 -6.39 9.65
CA THR A 128 -16.60 -5.44 10.33
C THR A 128 -15.29 -6.11 10.73
N TYR A 129 -14.21 -5.36 10.75
CA TYR A 129 -13.01 -5.82 11.44
C TYR A 129 -13.24 -5.80 12.95
N GLY A 130 -13.33 -6.98 13.54
CA GLY A 130 -13.55 -7.17 14.98
C GLY A 130 -15.02 -7.44 15.35
N THR A 131 -15.19 -8.03 16.50
CA THR A 131 -16.47 -8.57 17.01
C THR A 131 -17.02 -7.67 18.11
N HIS A 132 -17.32 -6.42 17.80
CA HIS A 132 -18.06 -5.59 18.77
C HIS A 132 -19.58 -5.69 18.59
N GLY A 133 -20.03 -6.54 17.68
CA GLY A 133 -21.43 -6.86 17.50
C GLY A 133 -22.31 -5.61 17.28
N ASN A 134 -23.46 -5.59 17.97
CA ASN A 134 -24.42 -4.50 17.94
C ASN A 134 -24.19 -3.47 19.06
N GLU A 135 -23.03 -3.48 19.71
CA GLU A 135 -22.72 -2.49 20.75
C GLU A 135 -22.57 -1.10 20.18
N PRO A 136 -23.09 -0.08 20.88
CA PRO A 136 -23.04 1.31 20.38
C PRO A 136 -21.63 1.89 20.31
N GLY A 137 -20.64 1.22 20.91
CA GLY A 137 -19.24 1.61 20.88
C GLY A 137 -18.40 0.85 21.89
N TRP A 138 -17.12 1.14 21.90
CA TRP A 138 -16.17 0.49 22.81
C TRP A 138 -15.06 1.45 23.25
N TRP A 139 -14.45 1.14 24.40
CA TRP A 139 -13.27 1.82 24.88
C TRP A 139 -12.01 1.15 24.36
N TYR A 140 -11.03 1.96 23.97
CA TYR A 140 -9.70 1.50 23.63
C TYR A 140 -8.64 2.39 24.29
N MET A 141 -7.47 1.82 24.53
CA MET A 141 -6.32 2.55 25.05
C MET A 141 -5.34 2.82 23.90
N ASP A 142 -4.90 4.06 23.79
CA ASP A 142 -3.91 4.44 22.78
C ASP A 142 -2.47 4.06 23.19
N LEU A 143 -1.51 4.43 22.33
CA LEU A 143 -0.09 4.13 22.58
C LEU A 143 0.51 4.93 23.75
N GLN A 144 -0.15 6.00 24.16
CA GLN A 144 0.21 6.84 25.31
C GLN A 144 -0.41 6.32 26.62
N GLY A 145 -1.28 5.31 26.53
CA GLY A 145 -1.98 4.74 27.66
C GLY A 145 -3.27 5.47 28.03
N GLU A 146 -3.74 6.38 27.18
CA GLU A 146 -4.98 7.13 27.39
C GLU A 146 -6.20 6.38 26.87
N TRP A 147 -7.32 6.50 27.59
CA TRP A 147 -8.57 5.87 27.22
C TRP A 147 -9.40 6.75 26.29
N HIS A 148 -9.87 6.13 25.21
CA HIS A 148 -10.74 6.77 24.22
C HIS A 148 -11.97 5.92 23.98
N TYR A 149 -13.11 6.59 23.77
CA TYR A 149 -14.34 5.93 23.37
C TYR A 149 -14.55 6.04 21.86
N SER A 150 -14.85 4.91 21.22
CA SER A 150 -15.14 4.83 19.79
C SER A 150 -16.54 4.29 19.55
N THR A 151 -17.31 4.95 18.70
CA THR A 151 -18.60 4.46 18.18
C THR A 151 -18.45 3.63 16.93
N GLY A 152 -17.24 3.44 16.47
CA GLY A 152 -16.94 2.69 15.24
C GLY A 152 -16.25 3.55 14.17
N VAL A 153 -15.88 2.88 13.11
CA VAL A 153 -15.16 3.47 11.97
C VAL A 153 -15.79 2.98 10.67
N SER A 154 -16.22 3.90 9.83
CA SER A 154 -16.65 3.55 8.47
C SER A 154 -15.45 3.07 7.65
N SER A 155 -15.67 2.04 6.84
CA SER A 155 -14.67 1.57 5.88
C SER A 155 -14.31 2.69 4.89
N LYS A 156 -13.03 2.98 4.75
CA LYS A 156 -12.47 3.95 3.81
C LYS A 156 -11.71 3.30 2.67
N MET A 157 -11.37 2.02 2.85
CA MET A 157 -10.67 1.18 1.88
C MET A 157 -9.42 1.84 1.26
N PRO A 158 -8.50 2.40 2.06
CA PRO A 158 -7.39 3.18 1.54
C PRO A 158 -6.48 2.37 0.61
N MET A 159 -6.16 1.13 0.95
CA MET A 159 -5.28 0.28 0.12
C MET A 159 -5.96 -0.20 -1.14
N TYR A 160 -7.23 -0.58 -1.05
CA TYR A 160 -8.03 -0.97 -2.22
C TYR A 160 -8.17 0.18 -3.21
N ASN A 161 -8.56 1.37 -2.74
CA ASN A 161 -8.72 2.54 -3.59
C ASN A 161 -7.38 2.98 -4.20
N ALA A 162 -6.30 2.92 -3.43
CA ALA A 162 -4.95 3.18 -3.96
C ALA A 162 -4.60 2.23 -5.11
N GLY A 163 -4.86 0.94 -4.96
CA GLY A 163 -4.62 -0.03 -6.03
C GLY A 163 -5.47 0.22 -7.27
N LYS A 164 -6.74 0.58 -7.08
CA LYS A 164 -7.66 0.91 -8.17
C LYS A 164 -7.21 2.15 -8.95
N GLU A 165 -6.98 3.26 -8.26
CA GLU A 165 -6.57 4.52 -8.89
C GLU A 165 -5.17 4.43 -9.51
N LEU A 166 -4.25 3.71 -8.86
CA LEU A 166 -2.91 3.50 -9.38
C LEU A 166 -2.95 2.74 -10.72
N LYS A 167 -3.82 1.74 -10.84
CA LYS A 167 -4.03 1.01 -12.10
C LYS A 167 -4.42 1.93 -13.26
N GLU A 168 -5.19 2.97 -13.01
CA GLU A 168 -5.58 3.96 -14.02
C GLU A 168 -4.41 4.89 -14.41
N LYS A 169 -3.48 5.15 -13.47
CA LYS A 169 -2.34 6.06 -13.66
C LYS A 169 -1.09 5.39 -14.23
N VAL A 170 -0.97 4.06 -14.16
CA VAL A 170 0.26 3.32 -14.50
C VAL A 170 0.78 3.65 -15.90
N VAL A 171 -0.09 3.69 -16.90
CA VAL A 171 0.30 3.96 -18.29
C VAL A 171 0.86 5.38 -18.47
N LYS A 172 0.27 6.36 -17.79
CA LYS A 172 0.74 7.74 -17.82
C LYS A 172 2.13 7.85 -17.22
N ILE A 173 2.32 7.31 -16.02
CA ILE A 173 3.61 7.35 -15.30
C ILE A 173 4.69 6.62 -16.11
N ALA A 174 4.36 5.44 -16.66
CA ALA A 174 5.29 4.71 -17.52
C ALA A 174 5.72 5.51 -18.74
N ARG A 175 4.79 6.18 -19.43
CA ARG A 175 5.13 7.04 -20.58
C ARG A 175 6.06 8.19 -20.20
N GLU A 176 5.96 8.73 -19.01
CA GLU A 176 6.85 9.81 -18.53
C GLU A 176 8.27 9.29 -18.24
N VAL A 177 8.39 8.09 -17.68
CA VAL A 177 9.69 7.49 -17.34
C VAL A 177 10.43 6.98 -18.59
N PHE A 178 9.71 6.42 -19.55
CA PHE A 178 10.31 5.81 -20.75
C PHE A 178 10.39 6.75 -21.96
N LYS A 179 10.19 8.02 -21.78
CA LYS A 179 10.49 9.07 -22.78
C LYS A 179 12.01 9.28 -23.00
#